data_11a34701a7da858714e9ea7020e72277
#
_entry.id   11a34701a7da858714e9ea7020e72277
#
_cell.length_a   1.000
_cell.length_b   1.000
_cell.length_c   1.000
_cell.angle_alpha   90.00
_cell.angle_beta   90.00
_cell.angle_gamma   90.00
#
_symmetry.space_group_name_H-M   'P 1'
#
loop_
_entity.id
_entity.type
_entity.pdbx_description
1 polymer ?
#
loop_
_entity_poly.entity_id
_entity_poly.type
_entity_poly.pdbx_seq_one_letter_code
_entity_poly.pdbx_strand_id
1 'polypeptide(L)'
;MESLQQIYEEFSLKLFGMDITSMTLGEFEQIALCGFKEYLMKHMSYLIKQADDCLKDNPELRENWIIRKTVSRLMVMRSGNLEYERRYYRHKKTGEHCFLIDNLIAVEPHERVDQALKADVSEYAAKFSYQESANQTCDGRISKQTVQRISRDVKLPDTPAKDLEHEEQIKILHIQVDEDHVAMQDGSNKDLRMAVIHEPTKHRKKKAYLPNKTHVFDRGESVENYWNRIWNEICKNYKLSKDATIYVHGDGAGWIRSGVRLISGTKFVLDEFHALKYLKKIIPRAEGGYSNLCRLLYE
;
A
#
# COMPACT_ATOMS: atom_id res chain seq x y z
N MET A 1 38.12 -8.73 14.03
CA MET A 1 36.66 -8.73 14.14
C MET A 1 36.29 -8.16 15.48
N GLU A 2 35.46 -7.13 15.53
CA GLU A 2 34.97 -6.54 16.76
C GLU A 2 34.17 -7.56 17.55
N SER A 3 34.45 -7.67 18.85
CA SER A 3 33.60 -8.45 19.74
C SER A 3 32.33 -7.70 20.07
N LEU A 4 31.28 -8.40 20.52
CA LEU A 4 30.03 -7.75 20.94
C LEU A 4 30.29 -6.71 22.04
N GLN A 5 31.23 -6.99 22.94
CA GLN A 5 31.64 -6.07 23.98
C GLN A 5 32.26 -4.79 23.43
N GLN A 6 33.14 -4.89 22.42
CA GLN A 6 33.72 -3.71 21.75
C GLN A 6 32.67 -2.85 21.08
N ILE A 7 31.70 -3.46 20.36
CA ILE A 7 30.59 -2.75 19.73
C ILE A 7 29.74 -1.99 20.75
N TYR A 8 29.49 -2.62 21.92
CA TYR A 8 28.76 -1.98 23.01
C TYR A 8 29.56 -0.85 23.68
N GLU A 9 30.87 -1.06 23.91
CA GLU A 9 31.75 -0.07 24.48
C GLU A 9 31.87 1.17 23.59
N GLU A 10 32.01 1.02 22.26
CA GLU A 10 32.02 2.13 21.33
C GLU A 10 30.72 2.96 21.39
N PHE A 11 29.58 2.28 21.41
CA PHE A 11 28.28 2.94 21.55
C PHE A 11 28.16 3.68 22.86
N SER A 12 28.57 3.03 23.97
CA SER A 12 28.51 3.60 25.32
C SER A 12 29.41 4.83 25.42
N LEU A 13 30.67 4.74 24.97
CA LEU A 13 31.62 5.84 24.98
C LEU A 13 31.09 7.05 24.15
N LYS A 14 30.46 6.79 23.01
CA LYS A 14 29.88 7.84 22.20
C LYS A 14 28.78 8.61 22.93
N LEU A 15 27.95 7.93 23.73
CA LEU A 15 26.89 8.55 24.55
C LEU A 15 27.45 9.22 25.82
N PHE A 16 28.31 8.54 26.57
CA PHE A 16 28.84 9.06 27.83
C PHE A 16 29.87 10.19 27.64
N GLY A 17 30.50 10.27 26.45
CA GLY A 17 31.42 11.33 26.11
C GLY A 17 30.74 12.65 25.68
N MET A 18 29.41 12.70 25.66
CA MET A 18 28.67 13.92 25.27
C MET A 18 28.53 14.90 26.43
N ASP A 19 28.85 16.15 26.17
CA ASP A 19 28.57 17.22 27.11
C ASP A 19 27.12 17.71 26.90
N ILE A 20 26.21 17.19 27.72
CA ILE A 20 24.78 17.55 27.68
C ILE A 20 24.54 19.02 28.00
N THR A 21 25.49 19.73 28.61
CA THR A 21 25.33 21.14 28.94
C THR A 21 25.57 22.07 27.75
N SER A 22 26.20 21.55 26.69
CA SER A 22 26.51 22.29 25.47
C SER A 22 25.48 22.11 24.34
N MET A 23 24.38 21.37 24.56
CA MET A 23 23.37 21.07 23.56
C MET A 23 21.95 21.07 24.13
N THR A 24 20.94 21.18 23.27
CA THR A 24 19.54 21.02 23.64
C THR A 24 19.17 19.54 23.81
N LEU A 25 18.10 19.26 24.57
CA LEU A 25 17.59 17.88 24.71
C LEU A 25 17.24 17.24 23.36
N GLY A 26 16.70 18.02 22.41
CA GLY A 26 16.37 17.52 21.07
C GLY A 26 17.62 17.13 20.25
N GLU A 27 18.70 17.91 20.34
CA GLU A 27 19.99 17.58 19.71
C GLU A 27 20.60 16.31 20.34
N PHE A 28 20.54 16.20 21.67
CA PHE A 28 21.00 15.01 22.38
C PHE A 28 20.20 13.78 21.93
N GLU A 29 18.87 13.86 21.88
CA GLU A 29 18.01 12.76 21.42
C GLU A 29 18.37 12.32 19.99
N GLN A 30 18.54 13.26 19.06
CA GLN A 30 18.93 12.96 17.68
C GLN A 30 20.26 12.21 17.59
N ILE A 31 21.28 12.68 18.31
CA ILE A 31 22.60 12.06 18.32
C ILE A 31 22.53 10.66 18.94
N ALA A 32 21.81 10.52 20.07
CA ALA A 32 21.62 9.25 20.75
C ALA A 32 20.91 8.22 19.87
N LEU A 33 19.83 8.64 19.18
CA LEU A 33 19.09 7.79 18.23
C LEU A 33 19.96 7.37 17.04
N CYS A 34 20.76 8.28 16.48
CA CYS A 34 21.70 7.96 15.42
C CYS A 34 22.74 6.94 15.86
N GLY A 35 23.36 7.16 17.02
CA GLY A 35 24.32 6.21 17.63
C GLY A 35 23.70 4.84 17.91
N PHE A 36 22.46 4.81 18.40
CA PHE A 36 21.73 3.56 18.62
C PHE A 36 21.44 2.81 17.32
N LYS A 37 21.04 3.51 16.26
CA LYS A 37 20.83 2.92 14.93
C LYS A 37 22.12 2.27 14.39
N GLU A 38 23.27 2.95 14.53
CA GLU A 38 24.57 2.41 14.13
C GLU A 38 24.95 1.16 14.94
N TYR A 39 24.78 1.24 16.26
CA TYR A 39 25.01 0.10 17.17
C TYR A 39 24.12 -1.09 16.75
N LEU A 40 22.83 -0.86 16.50
CA LEU A 40 21.90 -1.91 16.11
C LEU A 40 22.35 -2.61 14.82
N MET A 41 22.80 -1.88 13.81
CA MET A 41 23.29 -2.47 12.55
C MET A 41 24.55 -3.31 12.76
N LYS A 42 25.52 -2.82 13.52
CA LYS A 42 26.73 -3.58 13.89
C LYS A 42 26.37 -4.86 14.70
N HIS A 43 25.48 -4.73 15.66
CA HIS A 43 25.02 -5.85 16.48
C HIS A 43 24.32 -6.93 15.64
N MET A 44 23.41 -6.55 14.72
CA MET A 44 22.74 -7.47 13.81
C MET A 44 23.76 -8.19 12.90
N SER A 45 24.71 -7.44 12.33
CA SER A 45 25.79 -8.01 11.52
C SER A 45 26.60 -9.06 12.30
N TYR A 46 26.93 -8.76 13.55
CA TYR A 46 27.62 -9.68 14.44
C TYR A 46 26.81 -10.96 14.68
N LEU A 47 25.51 -10.85 15.02
CA LEU A 47 24.65 -12.01 15.25
C LEU A 47 24.48 -12.90 14.01
N ILE A 48 24.30 -12.28 12.84
CA ILE A 48 24.20 -13.02 11.56
C ILE A 48 25.50 -13.79 11.29
N LYS A 49 26.64 -13.16 11.57
CA LYS A 49 27.93 -13.82 11.43
C LYS A 49 28.09 -14.99 12.40
N GLN A 50 27.69 -14.84 13.66
CA GLN A 50 27.73 -15.95 14.62
C GLN A 50 26.86 -17.13 14.16
N ALA A 51 25.69 -16.85 13.61
CA ALA A 51 24.80 -17.87 13.03
C ALA A 51 25.44 -18.56 11.80
N ASP A 52 26.08 -17.78 10.90
CA ASP A 52 26.77 -18.33 9.73
C ASP A 52 28.04 -19.13 10.12
N ASP A 53 28.76 -18.72 11.18
CA ASP A 53 29.86 -19.46 11.76
C ASP A 53 29.39 -20.78 12.42
N CYS A 54 28.26 -20.76 13.09
CA CYS A 54 27.63 -21.97 13.63
C CYS A 54 27.26 -22.98 12.51
N LEU A 55 26.71 -22.50 11.38
CA LEU A 55 26.45 -23.34 10.20
C LEU A 55 27.74 -23.92 9.60
N LYS A 56 28.82 -23.14 9.58
CA LYS A 56 30.15 -23.61 9.12
C LYS A 56 30.71 -24.71 10.02
N ASP A 57 30.66 -24.49 11.32
CA ASP A 57 31.35 -25.36 12.32
C ASP A 57 30.53 -26.60 12.66
N ASN A 58 29.26 -26.66 12.27
CA ASN A 58 28.39 -27.81 12.47
C ASN A 58 28.10 -28.54 11.11
N PRO A 59 28.81 -29.63 10.79
CA PRO A 59 28.62 -30.36 9.53
C PRO A 59 27.21 -30.93 9.34
N GLU A 60 26.49 -31.24 10.42
CA GLU A 60 25.14 -31.81 10.37
C GLU A 60 24.14 -30.76 9.84
N LEU A 61 24.26 -29.47 10.24
CA LEU A 61 23.40 -28.39 9.79
C LEU A 61 23.59 -28.04 8.30
N ARG A 62 24.76 -28.37 7.74
CA ARG A 62 25.09 -28.14 6.33
C ARG A 62 25.33 -29.44 5.55
N GLU A 63 24.65 -30.50 5.88
CA GLU A 63 24.77 -31.79 5.21
C GLU A 63 24.70 -31.64 3.68
N ASN A 64 25.63 -32.27 2.97
CA ASN A 64 25.76 -32.19 1.51
C ASN A 64 26.15 -30.81 0.92
N TRP A 65 26.41 -29.79 1.72
CA TRP A 65 26.83 -28.46 1.26
C TRP A 65 28.33 -28.21 1.47
N ILE A 66 29.00 -27.68 0.46
CA ILE A 66 30.42 -27.31 0.49
C ILE A 66 30.54 -25.79 0.36
N ILE A 67 31.33 -25.19 1.24
CA ILE A 67 31.66 -23.75 1.17
C ILE A 67 32.49 -23.48 -0.07
N ARG A 68 32.15 -22.47 -0.86
CA ARG A 68 32.88 -22.05 -2.05
C ARG A 68 33.59 -20.72 -1.87
N LYS A 69 32.93 -19.75 -1.26
CA LYS A 69 33.47 -18.41 -1.01
C LYS A 69 32.65 -17.69 0.06
N THR A 70 33.20 -16.62 0.60
CA THR A 70 32.50 -15.64 1.43
C THR A 70 32.21 -14.39 0.59
N VAL A 71 31.02 -13.80 0.78
CA VAL A 71 30.55 -12.64 0.01
C VAL A 71 29.84 -11.68 0.96
N SER A 72 30.15 -10.38 0.87
CA SER A 72 29.40 -9.36 1.59
C SER A 72 28.03 -9.12 0.96
N ARG A 73 27.06 -8.79 1.80
CA ARG A 73 25.72 -8.35 1.41
C ARG A 73 25.35 -7.07 2.12
N LEU A 74 24.75 -6.14 1.39
CA LEU A 74 24.18 -4.91 1.90
C LEU A 74 22.66 -4.99 1.82
N MET A 75 21.99 -4.76 2.96
CA MET A 75 20.54 -4.65 3.09
C MET A 75 20.17 -3.27 3.61
N VAL A 76 19.21 -2.60 2.98
CA VAL A 76 18.65 -1.35 3.50
C VAL A 76 17.51 -1.69 4.45
N MET A 77 17.70 -1.33 5.73
CA MET A 77 16.74 -1.55 6.81
C MET A 77 16.08 -0.22 7.20
N ARG A 78 15.03 -0.26 8.02
CA ARG A 78 14.41 0.96 8.62
C ARG A 78 15.44 1.85 9.33
N SER A 79 16.31 1.24 10.10
CA SER A 79 17.25 1.94 11.00
C SER A 79 18.62 2.23 10.39
N GLY A 80 18.96 1.65 9.23
CA GLY A 80 20.30 1.82 8.66
C GLY A 80 20.60 0.88 7.52
N ASN A 81 21.83 0.89 7.08
CA ASN A 81 22.38 -0.10 6.17
C ASN A 81 22.98 -1.23 6.97
N LEU A 82 22.45 -2.44 6.79
CA LEU A 82 22.98 -3.67 7.38
C LEU A 82 23.94 -4.31 6.38
N GLU A 83 25.21 -4.31 6.70
CA GLU A 83 26.23 -5.01 5.93
C GLU A 83 26.70 -6.25 6.71
N TYR A 84 26.68 -7.41 6.06
CA TYR A 84 27.12 -8.66 6.65
C TYR A 84 27.79 -9.58 5.64
N GLU A 85 28.73 -10.40 6.12
CA GLU A 85 29.36 -11.46 5.33
C GLU A 85 28.55 -12.73 5.43
N ARG A 86 28.46 -13.48 4.31
CA ARG A 86 27.76 -14.74 4.21
C ARG A 86 28.52 -15.72 3.33
N ARG A 87 28.43 -17.01 3.66
CA ARG A 87 29.09 -18.08 2.90
C ARG A 87 28.20 -18.57 1.78
N TYR A 88 28.78 -18.70 0.59
CA TYR A 88 28.17 -19.26 -0.59
C TYR A 88 28.46 -20.76 -0.63
N TYR A 89 27.43 -21.56 -0.68
CA TYR A 89 27.49 -23.00 -0.63
C TYR A 89 27.14 -23.61 -1.98
N ARG A 90 27.72 -24.81 -2.29
CA ARG A 90 27.33 -25.67 -3.40
C ARG A 90 26.92 -27.03 -2.87
N HIS A 91 25.79 -27.54 -3.32
CA HIS A 91 25.31 -28.86 -2.97
C HIS A 91 26.14 -29.96 -3.69
N LYS A 92 26.57 -30.99 -2.96
CA LYS A 92 27.50 -32.02 -3.47
C LYS A 92 26.89 -32.86 -4.58
N LYS A 93 25.59 -33.22 -4.47
CA LYS A 93 24.89 -34.12 -5.39
C LYS A 93 24.23 -33.38 -6.53
N THR A 94 23.48 -32.30 -6.26
CA THR A 94 22.69 -31.58 -7.28
C THR A 94 23.47 -30.48 -8.00
N GLY A 95 24.57 -30.02 -7.39
CA GLY A 95 25.33 -28.87 -7.92
C GLY A 95 24.72 -27.51 -7.66
N GLU A 96 23.55 -27.44 -7.04
CA GLU A 96 22.85 -26.20 -6.69
C GLU A 96 23.67 -25.31 -5.78
N HIS A 97 23.39 -24.02 -5.84
CA HIS A 97 24.09 -23.02 -5.06
C HIS A 97 23.12 -22.22 -4.21
N CYS A 98 23.47 -21.93 -2.96
CA CYS A 98 22.67 -21.07 -2.08
C CYS A 98 23.53 -20.39 -1.01
N PHE A 99 22.89 -19.46 -0.29
CA PHE A 99 23.39 -18.87 0.95
C PHE A 99 22.54 -19.43 2.10
N LEU A 100 23.04 -20.40 2.86
CA LEU A 100 22.26 -21.05 3.92
C LEU A 100 21.79 -20.06 4.97
N ILE A 101 22.61 -19.08 5.31
CA ILE A 101 22.26 -18.04 6.28
C ILE A 101 21.08 -17.18 5.80
N ASP A 102 21.01 -16.83 4.49
CA ASP A 102 19.90 -16.05 3.97
C ASP A 102 18.57 -16.81 4.10
N ASN A 103 18.58 -18.13 3.86
CA ASN A 103 17.40 -18.97 4.07
C ASN A 103 16.98 -18.99 5.54
N LEU A 104 17.95 -19.03 6.48
CA LEU A 104 17.68 -19.04 7.92
C LEU A 104 17.05 -17.73 8.41
N ILE A 105 17.48 -16.59 7.87
CA ILE A 105 16.96 -15.26 8.22
C ILE A 105 15.88 -14.76 7.27
N ALA A 106 15.34 -15.64 6.40
CA ALA A 106 14.27 -15.38 5.45
C ALA A 106 14.53 -14.18 4.51
N VAL A 107 15.75 -14.10 3.97
CA VAL A 107 16.14 -13.08 3.00
C VAL A 107 16.17 -13.68 1.60
N GLU A 108 15.30 -13.18 0.74
CA GLU A 108 15.17 -13.66 -0.65
C GLU A 108 16.41 -13.37 -1.51
N PRO A 109 16.67 -14.20 -2.55
CA PRO A 109 17.75 -13.94 -3.50
C PRO A 109 17.64 -12.54 -4.13
N HIS A 110 18.78 -11.86 -4.25
CA HIS A 110 18.89 -10.51 -4.85
C HIS A 110 18.12 -9.39 -4.13
N GLU A 111 17.49 -9.66 -3.01
CA GLU A 111 16.82 -8.65 -2.21
C GLU A 111 17.81 -7.69 -1.55
N ARG A 112 17.54 -6.38 -1.65
CA ARG A 112 18.38 -5.32 -1.07
C ARG A 112 17.65 -4.42 -0.10
N VAL A 113 16.34 -4.53 -0.02
CA VAL A 113 15.48 -3.74 0.86
C VAL A 113 14.70 -4.69 1.74
N ASP A 114 14.75 -4.47 3.03
CA ASP A 114 14.04 -5.30 4.01
C ASP A 114 12.51 -5.28 3.80
N GLN A 115 11.83 -6.37 4.11
CA GLN A 115 10.39 -6.52 3.93
C GLN A 115 9.58 -5.53 4.77
N ALA A 116 10.00 -5.28 6.01
CA ALA A 116 9.34 -4.30 6.87
C ALA A 116 9.48 -2.88 6.31
N LEU A 117 10.67 -2.53 5.78
CA LEU A 117 10.88 -1.25 5.11
C LEU A 117 10.05 -1.15 3.82
N LYS A 118 9.91 -2.22 3.04
CA LYS A 118 9.04 -2.23 1.85
C LYS A 118 7.58 -1.94 2.20
N ALA A 119 7.09 -2.49 3.32
CA ALA A 119 5.74 -2.23 3.79
C ALA A 119 5.54 -0.74 4.12
N ASP A 120 6.46 -0.14 4.89
CA ASP A 120 6.41 1.28 5.23
C ASP A 120 6.47 2.16 3.97
N VAL A 121 7.41 1.88 3.08
CA VAL A 121 7.56 2.59 1.80
C VAL A 121 6.28 2.55 0.98
N SER A 122 5.60 1.40 0.93
CA SER A 122 4.33 1.23 0.20
C SER A 122 3.21 2.05 0.84
N GLU A 123 3.13 2.07 2.17
CA GLU A 123 2.14 2.88 2.89
C GLU A 123 2.35 4.38 2.66
N TYR A 124 3.59 4.85 2.75
CA TYR A 124 3.93 6.25 2.51
C TYR A 124 3.72 6.65 1.04
N ALA A 125 4.07 5.78 0.10
CA ALA A 125 3.90 6.03 -1.33
C ALA A 125 2.42 6.16 -1.76
N ALA A 126 1.49 5.65 -0.96
CA ALA A 126 0.06 5.88 -1.16
C ALA A 126 -0.40 7.30 -0.75
N LYS A 127 0.42 8.03 0.03
CA LYS A 127 0.07 9.34 0.60
C LYS A 127 0.96 10.49 0.11
N PHE A 128 2.20 10.17 -0.28
CA PHE A 128 3.25 11.13 -0.61
C PHE A 128 3.93 10.80 -1.95
N SER A 129 4.75 11.72 -2.43
CA SER A 129 5.62 11.44 -3.59
C SER A 129 6.62 10.33 -3.28
N TYR A 130 7.10 9.62 -4.31
CA TYR A 130 8.10 8.57 -4.13
C TYR A 130 9.41 9.07 -3.50
N GLN A 131 9.82 10.31 -3.79
CA GLN A 131 11.01 10.90 -3.17
C GLN A 131 10.77 11.16 -1.68
N GLU A 132 9.63 11.75 -1.34
CA GLU A 132 9.26 12.02 0.05
C GLU A 132 9.09 10.72 0.85
N SER A 133 8.50 9.70 0.24
CA SER A 133 8.38 8.37 0.87
C SER A 133 9.73 7.77 1.21
N ALA A 134 10.73 7.88 0.32
CA ALA A 134 12.10 7.44 0.61
C ALA A 134 12.74 8.24 1.75
N ASN A 135 12.55 9.56 1.76
CA ASN A 135 13.10 10.43 2.81
C ASN A 135 12.52 10.08 4.19
N GLN A 136 11.20 9.94 4.28
CA GLN A 136 10.50 9.71 5.55
C GLN A 136 10.71 8.29 6.12
N THR A 137 10.88 7.28 5.25
CA THR A 137 10.97 5.88 5.71
C THR A 137 12.39 5.39 5.94
N CYS A 138 13.37 5.94 5.23
CA CYS A 138 14.74 5.47 5.31
C CYS A 138 15.80 6.54 5.02
N ASP A 139 15.52 7.80 5.34
CA ASP A 139 16.45 8.92 5.18
C ASP A 139 17.01 9.03 3.74
N GLY A 140 16.21 8.71 2.72
CA GLY A 140 16.60 8.76 1.31
C GLY A 140 17.60 7.68 0.85
N ARG A 141 17.82 6.62 1.64
CA ARG A 141 18.78 5.53 1.32
C ARG A 141 18.36 4.64 0.15
N ILE A 142 17.12 4.75 -0.31
CA ILE A 142 16.63 4.15 -1.55
C ILE A 142 16.21 5.24 -2.54
N SER A 143 16.31 4.94 -3.83
CA SER A 143 15.92 5.89 -4.88
C SER A 143 14.39 5.91 -5.09
N LYS A 144 13.87 7.02 -5.65
CA LYS A 144 12.46 7.12 -6.07
C LYS A 144 12.03 6.01 -7.04
N GLN A 145 12.93 5.51 -7.90
CA GLN A 145 12.65 4.38 -8.78
C GLN A 145 12.49 3.07 -7.99
N THR A 146 13.27 2.89 -6.92
CA THR A 146 13.12 1.73 -6.02
C THR A 146 11.77 1.78 -5.31
N VAL A 147 11.36 2.96 -4.80
CA VAL A 147 10.02 3.16 -4.21
C VAL A 147 8.92 2.83 -5.21
N GLN A 148 9.02 3.36 -6.45
CA GLN A 148 8.05 3.06 -7.50
C GLN A 148 7.94 1.56 -7.77
N ARG A 149 9.08 0.84 -7.87
CA ARG A 149 9.09 -0.61 -8.07
C ARG A 149 8.42 -1.33 -6.91
N ILE A 150 8.80 -1.01 -5.66
CA ILE A 150 8.19 -1.60 -4.47
C ILE A 150 6.68 -1.40 -4.49
N SER A 151 6.19 -0.18 -4.78
CA SER A 151 4.76 0.14 -4.81
C SER A 151 4.00 -0.62 -5.91
N ARG A 152 4.64 -0.89 -7.05
CA ARG A 152 4.04 -1.68 -8.14
C ARG A 152 3.99 -3.18 -7.85
N ASP A 153 4.94 -3.67 -7.06
CA ASP A 153 5.05 -5.10 -6.71
C ASP A 153 4.14 -5.50 -5.54
N VAL A 154 3.45 -4.52 -4.91
CA VAL A 154 2.48 -4.80 -3.83
C VAL A 154 1.34 -5.65 -4.37
N LYS A 155 1.26 -6.87 -3.87
CA LYS A 155 0.10 -7.75 -4.10
C LYS A 155 -0.89 -7.52 -2.97
N LEU A 156 -2.03 -6.93 -3.30
CA LEU A 156 -3.13 -6.87 -2.34
C LEU A 156 -3.69 -8.29 -2.17
N PRO A 157 -3.94 -8.73 -0.94
CA PRO A 157 -4.60 -10.02 -0.73
C PRO A 157 -5.98 -9.98 -1.38
N ASP A 158 -6.36 -11.08 -2.00
CA ASP A 158 -7.74 -11.23 -2.46
C ASP A 158 -8.67 -11.13 -1.26
N THR A 159 -9.62 -10.20 -1.34
CA THR A 159 -10.66 -10.11 -0.31
C THR A 159 -11.46 -11.41 -0.34
N PRO A 160 -11.52 -12.16 0.77
CA PRO A 160 -12.29 -13.40 0.78
C PRO A 160 -13.74 -13.08 0.42
N ALA A 161 -14.36 -13.94 -0.39
CA ALA A 161 -15.77 -13.81 -0.70
C ALA A 161 -16.57 -13.85 0.61
N LYS A 162 -17.56 -12.96 0.75
CA LYS A 162 -18.47 -13.01 1.90
C LYS A 162 -19.30 -14.29 1.82
N ASP A 163 -19.58 -14.86 2.97
CA ASP A 163 -20.61 -15.91 3.09
C ASP A 163 -21.99 -15.27 2.95
N LEU A 164 -22.55 -15.30 1.74
CA LEU A 164 -23.83 -14.68 1.43
C LEU A 164 -25.02 -15.57 1.81
N GLU A 165 -24.81 -16.82 2.23
CA GLU A 165 -25.92 -17.72 2.58
C GLU A 165 -26.69 -17.21 3.80
N HIS A 166 -25.97 -16.63 4.77
CA HIS A 166 -26.53 -16.09 6.02
C HIS A 166 -26.86 -14.60 5.98
N GLU A 167 -26.60 -13.91 4.87
CA GLU A 167 -26.89 -12.48 4.71
C GLU A 167 -28.37 -12.24 4.35
N GLU A 168 -28.90 -11.12 4.83
CA GLU A 168 -30.24 -10.65 4.44
C GLU A 168 -30.26 -10.23 2.96
N GLN A 169 -31.42 -10.45 2.29
CA GLN A 169 -31.57 -10.01 0.91
C GLN A 169 -31.70 -8.50 0.81
N ILE A 170 -30.90 -7.91 -0.06
CA ILE A 170 -30.85 -6.47 -0.31
C ILE A 170 -31.85 -6.11 -1.42
N LYS A 171 -32.75 -5.16 -1.14
CA LYS A 171 -33.74 -4.63 -2.11
C LYS A 171 -33.25 -3.39 -2.84
N ILE A 172 -32.33 -2.63 -2.24
CA ILE A 172 -31.80 -1.39 -2.80
C ILE A 172 -30.29 -1.42 -2.70
N LEU A 173 -29.60 -1.21 -3.81
CA LEU A 173 -28.15 -1.07 -3.88
C LEU A 173 -27.82 0.24 -4.60
N HIS A 174 -26.77 0.91 -4.17
CA HIS A 174 -26.26 2.13 -4.81
C HIS A 174 -24.89 1.88 -5.40
N ILE A 175 -24.66 2.39 -6.59
CA ILE A 175 -23.36 2.44 -7.26
C ILE A 175 -23.07 3.91 -7.55
N GLN A 176 -22.12 4.48 -6.85
CA GLN A 176 -21.61 5.82 -7.15
C GLN A 176 -20.43 5.67 -8.11
N VAL A 177 -20.48 6.32 -9.25
CA VAL A 177 -19.43 6.26 -10.27
C VAL A 177 -18.95 7.65 -10.65
N ASP A 178 -17.63 7.75 -10.83
CA ASP A 178 -16.96 8.99 -11.20
C ASP A 178 -15.68 8.67 -11.99
N GLU A 179 -15.14 9.67 -12.70
CA GLU A 179 -13.85 9.56 -13.37
C GLU A 179 -12.92 10.69 -12.93
N ASP A 180 -11.66 10.36 -12.77
CA ASP A 180 -10.60 11.34 -12.47
C ASP A 180 -9.61 11.39 -13.64
N HIS A 181 -9.16 12.60 -13.97
CA HIS A 181 -8.20 12.84 -15.06
C HIS A 181 -6.79 12.85 -14.50
N VAL A 182 -6.06 11.76 -14.73
CA VAL A 182 -4.69 11.61 -14.22
C VAL A 182 -3.70 12.01 -15.32
N ALA A 183 -2.87 13.03 -15.02
CA ALA A 183 -1.76 13.40 -15.89
C ALA A 183 -0.66 12.33 -15.83
N MET A 184 -0.32 11.76 -16.97
CA MET A 184 0.72 10.74 -17.10
C MET A 184 2.10 11.37 -17.32
N GLN A 185 3.15 10.62 -16.98
CA GLN A 185 4.54 11.10 -17.14
C GLN A 185 4.96 11.33 -18.60
N ASP A 186 4.28 10.73 -19.54
CA ASP A 186 4.47 10.94 -21.00
C ASP A 186 3.78 12.18 -21.55
N GLY A 187 3.13 12.97 -20.67
CA GLY A 187 2.37 14.17 -21.03
C GLY A 187 0.94 13.89 -21.50
N SER A 188 0.52 12.64 -21.58
CA SER A 188 -0.88 12.28 -21.87
C SER A 188 -1.75 12.41 -20.62
N ASN A 189 -3.06 12.55 -20.81
CA ASN A 189 -4.05 12.41 -19.74
C ASN A 189 -4.74 11.06 -19.88
N LYS A 190 -4.97 10.40 -18.76
CA LYS A 190 -5.72 9.15 -18.70
C LYS A 190 -6.89 9.30 -17.74
N ASP A 191 -8.07 8.92 -18.20
CA ASP A 191 -9.25 8.87 -17.37
C ASP A 191 -9.21 7.59 -16.53
N LEU A 192 -9.36 7.75 -15.22
CA LEU A 192 -9.43 6.65 -14.26
C LEU A 192 -10.85 6.57 -13.72
N ARG A 193 -11.59 5.55 -14.13
CA ARG A 193 -12.95 5.31 -13.64
C ARG A 193 -12.93 4.66 -12.26
N MET A 194 -13.81 5.12 -11.39
CA MET A 194 -14.00 4.61 -10.04
C MET A 194 -15.46 4.30 -9.78
N ALA A 195 -15.74 3.23 -9.06
CA ALA A 195 -17.08 2.91 -8.57
C ALA A 195 -17.03 2.57 -7.10
N VAL A 196 -18.01 3.05 -6.34
CA VAL A 196 -18.28 2.69 -4.96
C VAL A 196 -19.66 2.07 -4.88
N ILE A 197 -19.73 0.80 -4.52
CA ILE A 197 -20.96 0.03 -4.34
C ILE A 197 -21.29 -0.01 -2.87
N HIS A 198 -22.51 0.29 -2.47
CA HIS A 198 -22.92 0.29 -1.06
C HIS A 198 -24.43 0.12 -0.89
N GLU A 199 -24.84 -0.33 0.28
CA GLU A 199 -26.24 -0.32 0.71
C GLU A 199 -26.72 1.11 0.99
N PRO A 200 -28.05 1.33 1.19
CA PRO A 200 -28.58 2.65 1.54
C PRO A 200 -27.82 3.30 2.70
N THR A 201 -27.52 4.57 2.56
CA THR A 201 -26.79 5.37 3.55
C THR A 201 -27.45 5.27 4.92
N LYS A 202 -26.67 4.99 5.94
CA LYS A 202 -27.10 4.98 7.34
C LYS A 202 -26.48 6.11 8.12
N HIS A 203 -27.15 6.53 9.18
CA HIS A 203 -26.67 7.59 10.07
C HIS A 203 -26.31 7.04 11.44
N ARG A 204 -25.12 7.40 11.94
CA ARG A 204 -24.68 7.11 13.31
C ARG A 204 -24.26 8.42 13.99
N LYS A 205 -24.98 8.85 15.00
CA LYS A 205 -24.73 10.13 15.70
C LYS A 205 -24.75 11.27 14.71
N LYS A 206 -25.09 11.89 14.05
CA LYS A 206 -24.96 13.00 13.07
C LYS A 206 -23.98 12.75 11.91
N LYS A 207 -23.36 11.56 11.79
CA LYS A 207 -22.48 11.23 10.66
C LYS A 207 -23.14 10.21 9.75
N ALA A 208 -23.22 10.52 8.46
CA ALA A 208 -23.62 9.57 7.44
C ALA A 208 -22.46 8.61 7.15
N TYR A 209 -22.77 7.34 6.90
CA TYR A 209 -21.79 6.36 6.45
C TYR A 209 -22.42 5.41 5.42
N LEU A 210 -21.57 4.83 4.58
CA LEU A 210 -21.95 3.89 3.54
C LEU A 210 -21.70 2.45 4.05
N PRO A 211 -22.79 1.70 4.37
CA PRO A 211 -22.64 0.32 4.84
C PRO A 211 -22.12 -0.59 3.74
N ASN A 212 -21.37 -1.61 4.13
CA ASN A 212 -20.86 -2.68 3.26
C ASN A 212 -20.29 -2.20 1.93
N LYS A 213 -19.52 -1.09 1.95
CA LYS A 213 -18.99 -0.48 0.73
C LYS A 213 -17.90 -1.34 0.08
N THR A 214 -17.98 -1.47 -1.24
CA THR A 214 -16.97 -2.10 -2.10
C THR A 214 -16.49 -1.09 -3.13
N HIS A 215 -15.17 -1.01 -3.34
CA HIS A 215 -14.56 -0.11 -4.32
C HIS A 215 -14.08 -0.88 -5.54
N VAL A 216 -14.36 -0.37 -6.73
CA VAL A 216 -13.90 -0.93 -8.01
C VAL A 216 -13.18 0.15 -8.80
N PHE A 217 -11.87 -0.04 -9.02
CA PHE A 217 -11.04 0.91 -9.76
C PHE A 217 -10.78 0.41 -11.18
N ASP A 218 -10.71 1.33 -12.14
CA ASP A 218 -10.33 1.01 -13.52
C ASP A 218 -8.91 0.40 -13.59
N ARG A 219 -8.76 -0.61 -14.44
CA ARG A 219 -7.48 -1.26 -14.75
C ARG A 219 -7.02 -0.98 -16.18
N GLY A 220 -7.60 0.01 -16.86
CA GLY A 220 -7.36 0.32 -18.28
C GLY A 220 -8.09 -0.61 -19.23
N GLU A 221 -9.20 -1.16 -18.80
CA GLU A 221 -10.05 -2.08 -19.55
C GLU A 221 -11.14 -1.35 -20.37
N SER A 222 -11.83 -2.08 -21.25
CA SER A 222 -12.99 -1.53 -21.96
C SER A 222 -14.12 -1.18 -20.98
N VAL A 223 -15.02 -0.27 -21.38
CA VAL A 223 -16.21 0.10 -20.58
C VAL A 223 -17.05 -1.12 -20.21
N GLU A 224 -17.24 -2.03 -21.17
CA GLU A 224 -18.01 -3.26 -20.95
C GLU A 224 -17.34 -4.17 -19.92
N ASN A 225 -16.04 -4.41 -20.03
CA ASN A 225 -15.29 -5.22 -19.07
C ASN A 225 -15.28 -4.60 -17.67
N TYR A 226 -15.20 -3.26 -17.59
CA TYR A 226 -15.28 -2.56 -16.31
C TYR A 226 -16.64 -2.77 -15.63
N TRP A 227 -17.76 -2.63 -16.37
CA TRP A 227 -19.09 -2.88 -15.84
C TRP A 227 -19.35 -4.37 -15.51
N ASN A 228 -18.82 -5.30 -16.30
CA ASN A 228 -18.87 -6.73 -15.98
C ASN A 228 -18.12 -7.02 -14.65
N ARG A 229 -17.02 -6.34 -14.42
CA ARG A 229 -16.30 -6.48 -13.15
C ARG A 229 -17.06 -5.85 -11.99
N ILE A 230 -17.71 -4.71 -12.15
CA ILE A 230 -18.64 -4.16 -11.15
C ILE A 230 -19.73 -5.17 -10.82
N TRP A 231 -20.33 -5.80 -11.83
CA TRP A 231 -21.36 -6.80 -11.64
C TRP A 231 -20.82 -8.04 -10.87
N ASN A 232 -19.65 -8.52 -11.21
CA ASN A 232 -19.01 -9.63 -10.52
C ASN A 232 -18.75 -9.30 -9.03
N GLU A 233 -18.33 -8.07 -8.73
CA GLU A 233 -18.16 -7.63 -7.34
C GLU A 233 -19.49 -7.50 -6.61
N ILE A 234 -20.57 -7.12 -7.28
CA ILE A 234 -21.92 -7.14 -6.70
C ILE A 234 -22.32 -8.58 -6.34
N CYS A 235 -22.21 -9.51 -7.29
CA CYS A 235 -22.57 -10.90 -7.07
C CYS A 235 -21.74 -11.57 -5.96
N LYS A 236 -20.48 -11.16 -5.80
CA LYS A 236 -19.56 -11.69 -4.79
C LYS A 236 -19.85 -11.17 -3.38
N ASN A 237 -20.32 -9.91 -3.26
CA ASN A 237 -20.37 -9.22 -1.97
C ASN A 237 -21.80 -8.91 -1.46
N TYR A 238 -22.83 -9.05 -2.32
CA TYR A 238 -24.18 -8.65 -1.99
C TYR A 238 -25.21 -9.69 -2.41
N LYS A 239 -26.12 -10.06 -1.51
CA LYS A 239 -27.26 -10.96 -1.78
C LYS A 239 -28.46 -10.13 -2.23
N LEU A 240 -28.62 -9.95 -3.53
CA LEU A 240 -29.74 -9.18 -4.06
C LEU A 240 -31.04 -9.97 -4.05
N SER A 241 -32.17 -9.31 -3.75
CA SER A 241 -33.50 -9.88 -3.95
C SER A 241 -33.85 -9.87 -5.46
N LYS A 242 -34.80 -10.69 -5.87
CA LYS A 242 -35.21 -10.79 -7.29
C LYS A 242 -35.77 -9.49 -7.84
N ASP A 243 -36.35 -8.67 -6.97
CA ASP A 243 -36.97 -7.36 -7.26
C ASP A 243 -36.05 -6.18 -6.84
N ALA A 244 -34.78 -6.44 -6.63
CA ALA A 244 -33.83 -5.40 -6.23
C ALA A 244 -33.72 -4.29 -7.27
N THR A 245 -33.68 -3.06 -6.81
CA THR A 245 -33.37 -1.88 -7.62
C THR A 245 -31.94 -1.42 -7.35
N ILE A 246 -31.17 -1.23 -8.41
CA ILE A 246 -29.78 -0.72 -8.34
C ILE A 246 -29.77 0.72 -8.86
N TYR A 247 -29.41 1.67 -8.00
CA TYR A 247 -29.28 3.07 -8.38
C TYR A 247 -27.83 3.38 -8.78
N VAL A 248 -27.63 3.84 -10.02
CA VAL A 248 -26.31 4.26 -10.53
C VAL A 248 -26.25 5.77 -10.50
N HIS A 249 -25.41 6.32 -9.62
CA HIS A 249 -25.22 7.76 -9.44
C HIS A 249 -23.97 8.22 -10.19
N GLY A 250 -24.05 9.32 -10.93
CA GLY A 250 -22.91 9.90 -11.62
C GLY A 250 -23.29 11.14 -12.43
N ASP A 251 -22.34 11.70 -13.16
CA ASP A 251 -22.49 12.94 -13.95
C ASP A 251 -23.26 12.77 -15.27
N GLY A 252 -23.56 11.52 -15.66
CA GLY A 252 -24.27 11.18 -16.90
C GLY A 252 -23.37 10.99 -18.11
N ALA A 253 -22.06 10.83 -17.93
CA ALA A 253 -21.11 10.47 -18.98
C ALA A 253 -21.57 9.24 -19.77
N GLY A 254 -21.15 9.13 -21.03
CA GLY A 254 -21.60 8.07 -21.94
C GLY A 254 -21.31 6.66 -21.43
N TRP A 255 -20.17 6.45 -20.80
CA TRP A 255 -19.78 5.17 -20.22
C TRP A 255 -20.64 4.75 -19.01
N ILE A 256 -21.15 5.71 -18.25
CA ILE A 256 -22.06 5.45 -17.12
C ILE A 256 -23.42 4.99 -17.65
N ARG A 257 -23.95 5.66 -18.65
CA ARG A 257 -25.21 5.26 -19.31
C ARG A 257 -25.12 3.89 -19.98
N SER A 258 -23.95 3.51 -20.48
CA SER A 258 -23.71 2.17 -21.01
C SER A 258 -23.87 1.12 -19.91
N GLY A 259 -23.37 1.35 -18.70
CA GLY A 259 -23.51 0.44 -17.56
C GLY A 259 -24.95 0.24 -17.13
N VAL A 260 -25.74 1.30 -17.10
CA VAL A 260 -27.19 1.21 -16.81
C VAL A 260 -27.93 0.30 -17.79
N ARG A 261 -27.44 0.17 -19.02
CA ARG A 261 -28.02 -0.75 -20.01
C ARG A 261 -27.53 -2.19 -19.88
N LEU A 262 -26.32 -2.37 -19.35
CA LEU A 262 -25.69 -3.69 -19.22
C LEU A 262 -26.18 -4.46 -17.98
N ILE A 263 -26.51 -3.77 -16.91
CA ILE A 263 -26.95 -4.39 -15.65
C ILE A 263 -28.48 -4.26 -15.52
N SER A 264 -29.18 -5.37 -15.51
CA SER A 264 -30.64 -5.40 -15.32
C SER A 264 -31.05 -4.85 -13.95
N GLY A 265 -32.19 -4.17 -13.89
CA GLY A 265 -32.72 -3.61 -12.64
C GLY A 265 -32.05 -2.29 -12.22
N THR A 266 -31.23 -1.69 -13.05
CA THR A 266 -30.58 -0.41 -12.77
C THR A 266 -31.44 0.80 -13.14
N LYS A 267 -31.29 1.86 -12.35
CA LYS A 267 -31.85 3.20 -12.61
C LYS A 267 -30.74 4.22 -12.49
N PHE A 268 -30.61 5.10 -13.50
CA PHE A 268 -29.67 6.20 -13.44
C PHE A 268 -30.20 7.33 -12.57
N VAL A 269 -29.32 7.90 -11.76
CA VAL A 269 -29.56 9.08 -10.94
C VAL A 269 -28.43 10.07 -11.19
N LEU A 270 -28.78 11.27 -11.64
CA LEU A 270 -27.80 12.36 -11.73
C LEU A 270 -27.39 12.75 -10.31
N ASP A 271 -26.08 12.77 -10.02
CA ASP A 271 -25.64 13.13 -8.68
C ASP A 271 -25.91 14.62 -8.37
N GLU A 272 -26.11 14.91 -7.11
CA GLU A 272 -26.51 16.22 -6.61
C GLU A 272 -25.50 17.31 -6.97
N PHE A 273 -24.20 17.01 -6.86
CA PHE A 273 -23.14 17.98 -7.16
C PHE A 273 -23.21 18.44 -8.62
N HIS A 274 -23.33 17.50 -9.55
CA HIS A 274 -23.43 17.82 -10.98
C HIS A 274 -24.78 18.46 -11.33
N ALA A 275 -25.87 18.02 -10.71
CA ALA A 275 -27.16 18.67 -10.86
C ALA A 275 -27.10 20.16 -10.46
N LEU A 276 -26.55 20.46 -9.30
CA LEU A 276 -26.37 21.84 -8.83
C LEU A 276 -25.39 22.63 -9.70
N LYS A 277 -24.31 22.01 -10.19
CA LYS A 277 -23.34 22.62 -11.11
C LYS A 277 -23.98 23.00 -12.43
N TYR A 278 -24.84 22.16 -12.99
CA TYR A 278 -25.59 22.47 -14.23
C TYR A 278 -26.62 23.55 -13.99
N LEU A 279 -27.39 23.50 -12.92
CA LEU A 279 -28.35 24.53 -12.55
C LEU A 279 -27.69 25.92 -12.42
N LYS A 280 -26.53 25.99 -11.74
CA LYS A 280 -25.76 27.24 -11.64
C LYS A 280 -25.33 27.83 -12.97
N LYS A 281 -25.16 27.00 -14.03
CA LYS A 281 -24.84 27.48 -15.39
C LYS A 281 -26.05 28.01 -16.16
N ILE A 282 -27.21 27.43 -15.89
CA ILE A 282 -28.45 27.74 -16.65
C ILE A 282 -29.14 28.97 -16.06
N ILE A 283 -29.11 29.15 -14.77
CA ILE A 283 -29.80 30.25 -14.11
C ILE A 283 -28.92 31.50 -14.11
N PRO A 284 -29.34 32.58 -14.73
CA PRO A 284 -28.68 33.87 -14.61
C PRO A 284 -28.61 34.25 -13.11
N ARG A 285 -27.56 34.93 -12.69
CA ARG A 285 -27.35 35.41 -11.32
C ARG A 285 -28.41 36.44 -10.81
N ALA A 286 -29.62 36.36 -11.32
CA ALA A 286 -30.75 37.17 -10.87
C ALA A 286 -31.12 36.80 -9.42
N GLU A 287 -31.31 37.78 -8.55
CA GLU A 287 -31.64 37.63 -7.15
C GLU A 287 -32.77 36.62 -6.92
N GLY A 288 -32.48 35.59 -6.10
CA GLY A 288 -33.46 34.62 -5.62
C GLY A 288 -33.71 33.39 -6.51
N GLY A 289 -33.33 33.39 -7.80
CA GLY A 289 -33.65 32.28 -8.71
C GLY A 289 -32.99 30.94 -8.35
N TYR A 290 -31.73 30.98 -7.91
CA TYR A 290 -30.98 29.78 -7.54
C TYR A 290 -31.50 29.13 -6.23
N SER A 291 -31.80 29.95 -5.21
CA SER A 291 -32.34 29.46 -3.94
C SER A 291 -33.70 28.80 -4.08
N ASN A 292 -34.58 29.34 -4.95
CA ASN A 292 -35.89 28.77 -5.21
C ASN A 292 -35.82 27.43 -5.95
N LEU A 293 -34.90 27.29 -6.91
CA LEU A 293 -34.69 26.02 -7.62
C LEU A 293 -34.01 24.94 -6.77
N CYS A 294 -33.07 25.32 -5.94
CA CYS A 294 -32.50 24.38 -4.95
C CYS A 294 -33.59 23.88 -4.01
N ARG A 295 -34.52 24.74 -3.54
CA ARG A 295 -35.66 24.35 -2.72
C ARG A 295 -36.55 23.33 -3.43
N LEU A 296 -36.89 23.53 -4.72
CA LEU A 296 -37.69 22.61 -5.52
C LEU A 296 -37.03 21.25 -5.79
N LEU A 297 -35.70 21.13 -5.70
CA LEU A 297 -35.00 19.85 -5.80
C LEU A 297 -35.09 19.01 -4.53
N TYR A 298 -35.42 19.63 -3.41
CA TYR A 298 -35.50 18.96 -2.10
C TYR A 298 -36.94 18.80 -1.58
N GLU A 299 -37.92 19.35 -2.24
CA GLU A 299 -39.36 19.10 -2.07
C GLU A 299 -39.83 17.94 -2.96
#